data_5b9c124f31d74be15736a9a5f6e621b6
#
_entry.id   5b9c124f31d74be15736a9a5f6e621b6
#
_cell.length_a   1.000
_cell.length_b   1.000
_cell.length_c   1.000
_cell.angle_alpha   90.00
_cell.angle_beta   90.00
_cell.angle_gamma   90.00
#
_symmetry.space_group_name_H-M   'P 1'
#
loop_
_entity.id
_entity.type
_entity.pdbx_description
1 polymer ?
#
loop_
_entity_poly.entity_id
_entity_poly.type
_entity_poly.pdbx_seq_one_letter_code
_entity_poly.pdbx_strand_id
1 'polypeptide(L)'
;AGTIPANRSANLTVSAGLTANKQFQPASTARGGVVRATVTVNNQSNGALTNVSINDDGLAGGLMVANPANAATSCGGSPSITANPGATGVRLDGATLPAGGSCDLSFDVLAAGAGPWTNTLAAGKVTSAEGPTNSQAVTRTLNQQTASLALNKQFSPLFVTGNQPSTLTIDVVNTSGVPINNVSFTDVFPQGIQVYSTPNAQTTCAGGTVAAAPGNGQVSLTGAQLAAGGTCQVSVTVTSVAFLNLTNTIPAGAVSSQGGYTNATPTSATLSTLQGLGVSKGFEPAYVAPNAVSRLKIR
;
A
#
# COMPACT_ATOMS: atom_id res chain seq x y z
N ALA A 1 -75.82 -7.28 -42.06
CA ALA A 1 -74.41 -7.62 -41.97
C ALA A 1 -73.61 -6.42 -41.62
N GLY A 2 -73.19 -6.30 -40.36
CA GLY A 2 -72.35 -5.18 -39.86
C GLY A 2 -70.90 -5.48 -40.22
N THR A 3 -70.27 -4.60 -40.96
CA THR A 3 -68.84 -4.61 -41.23
C THR A 3 -68.09 -4.21 -39.98
N ILE A 4 -67.26 -5.11 -39.48
CA ILE A 4 -66.29 -4.79 -38.44
C ILE A 4 -65.20 -3.94 -39.08
N PRO A 5 -64.88 -2.72 -38.57
CA PRO A 5 -63.79 -1.94 -39.12
C PRO A 5 -62.48 -2.68 -38.79
N ALA A 6 -61.76 -3.04 -39.84
CA ALA A 6 -60.37 -3.52 -39.73
C ALA A 6 -59.45 -2.36 -39.29
N ASN A 7 -58.48 -2.64 -38.48
CA ASN A 7 -57.43 -1.78 -37.93
C ASN A 7 -57.77 -1.08 -36.60
N ARG A 8 -57.77 -1.81 -35.52
CA ARG A 8 -57.33 -1.30 -34.24
C ARG A 8 -55.91 -1.82 -33.99
N SER A 9 -54.91 -1.08 -34.40
CA SER A 9 -53.54 -1.27 -33.95
C SER A 9 -53.40 -0.73 -32.52
N ALA A 10 -53.15 -1.59 -31.59
CA ALA A 10 -52.71 -1.19 -30.27
C ALA A 10 -51.16 -1.12 -30.33
N ASN A 11 -50.62 0.06 -30.18
CA ASN A 11 -49.18 0.23 -29.97
C ASN A 11 -48.81 -0.20 -28.54
N LEU A 12 -48.15 -1.31 -28.39
CA LEU A 12 -47.50 -1.67 -27.13
C LEU A 12 -46.23 -0.83 -27.08
N THR A 13 -46.24 0.22 -26.26
CA THR A 13 -45.03 0.98 -25.96
C THR A 13 -44.28 0.19 -24.89
N VAL A 14 -43.19 -0.44 -25.27
CA VAL A 14 -42.24 -0.99 -24.27
C VAL A 14 -41.57 0.22 -23.66
N SER A 15 -41.94 0.58 -22.44
CA SER A 15 -41.29 1.62 -21.68
C SER A 15 -39.85 1.16 -21.40
N ALA A 16 -38.86 1.96 -21.79
CA ALA A 16 -37.49 1.76 -21.33
C ALA A 16 -37.48 1.80 -19.80
N GLY A 17 -36.96 0.75 -19.17
CA GLY A 17 -37.00 0.58 -17.73
C GLY A 17 -35.97 1.42 -16.95
N LEU A 18 -35.65 0.98 -15.77
CA LEU A 18 -34.53 1.51 -14.99
C LEU A 18 -33.20 1.03 -15.57
N THR A 19 -32.24 1.92 -15.65
CA THR A 19 -30.83 1.57 -15.90
C THR A 19 -29.97 1.94 -14.71
N ALA A 20 -28.91 1.23 -14.52
CA ALA A 20 -27.95 1.51 -13.45
C ALA A 20 -26.53 1.67 -14.01
N ASN A 21 -25.74 2.48 -13.38
CA ASN A 21 -24.29 2.55 -13.55
C ASN A 21 -23.63 2.46 -12.17
N LYS A 22 -22.35 2.13 -12.16
CA LYS A 22 -21.59 1.94 -10.92
C LYS A 22 -20.18 2.44 -11.11
N GLN A 23 -19.58 3.03 -10.06
CA GLN A 23 -18.19 3.47 -10.08
C GLN A 23 -17.55 3.39 -8.71
N PHE A 24 -16.22 3.30 -8.68
CA PHE A 24 -15.39 3.49 -7.50
C PHE A 24 -14.54 4.75 -7.68
N GLN A 25 -14.40 5.54 -6.62
CA GLN A 25 -13.57 6.73 -6.59
C GLN A 25 -12.66 6.68 -5.33
N PRO A 26 -11.34 6.54 -5.49
CA PRO A 26 -10.61 6.24 -6.73
C PRO A 26 -10.93 4.83 -7.29
N ALA A 27 -10.60 4.58 -8.57
CA ALA A 27 -10.84 3.30 -9.25
C ALA A 27 -9.81 2.21 -8.87
N SER A 28 -8.86 2.53 -8.01
CA SER A 28 -7.85 1.62 -7.48
C SER A 28 -7.50 1.98 -6.04
N THR A 29 -7.16 1.00 -5.24
CA THR A 29 -6.71 1.20 -3.86
C THR A 29 -5.75 0.10 -3.42
N ALA A 30 -5.00 0.37 -2.35
CA ALA A 30 -4.25 -0.65 -1.64
C ALA A 30 -5.20 -1.57 -0.85
N ARG A 31 -4.73 -2.78 -0.53
CA ARG A 31 -5.42 -3.63 0.45
C ARG A 31 -5.55 -2.89 1.79
N GLY A 32 -6.74 -2.95 2.40
CA GLY A 32 -7.07 -2.18 3.61
C GLY A 32 -7.46 -0.73 3.34
N GLY A 33 -7.44 -0.28 2.08
CA GLY A 33 -7.88 1.07 1.72
C GLY A 33 -9.40 1.18 1.63
N VAL A 34 -9.89 2.40 1.86
CA VAL A 34 -11.30 2.75 1.75
C VAL A 34 -11.52 3.61 0.50
N VAL A 35 -12.55 3.30 -0.28
CA VAL A 35 -12.93 4.04 -1.48
C VAL A 35 -14.43 4.31 -1.50
N ARG A 36 -14.84 5.36 -2.20
CA ARG A 36 -16.24 5.68 -2.42
C ARG A 36 -16.81 4.82 -3.53
N ALA A 37 -17.89 4.08 -3.26
CA ALA A 37 -18.73 3.42 -4.25
C ALA A 37 -19.95 4.31 -4.54
N THR A 38 -20.34 4.42 -5.82
CA THR A 38 -21.54 5.14 -6.25
C THR A 38 -22.32 4.26 -7.22
N VAL A 39 -23.61 4.12 -6.96
CA VAL A 39 -24.58 3.51 -7.86
C VAL A 39 -25.49 4.61 -8.36
N THR A 40 -25.43 4.91 -9.66
CA THR A 40 -26.32 5.87 -10.33
C THR A 40 -27.46 5.11 -10.97
N VAL A 41 -28.69 5.47 -10.66
CA VAL A 41 -29.91 4.91 -11.28
C VAL A 41 -30.58 5.95 -12.14
N ASN A 42 -30.96 5.57 -13.36
CA ASN A 42 -31.66 6.45 -14.31
C ASN A 42 -33.04 5.87 -14.62
N ASN A 43 -34.04 6.72 -14.55
CA ASN A 43 -35.39 6.42 -15.01
C ASN A 43 -35.52 6.72 -16.51
N GLN A 44 -35.53 5.71 -17.36
CA GLN A 44 -35.67 5.85 -18.79
C GLN A 44 -37.16 5.92 -19.25
N SER A 45 -38.09 5.89 -18.30
CA SER A 45 -39.53 5.98 -18.60
C SER A 45 -40.02 7.40 -18.70
N ASN A 46 -41.19 7.60 -19.36
CA ASN A 46 -41.85 8.88 -19.49
C ASN A 46 -42.69 9.27 -18.25
N GLY A 47 -42.72 8.41 -17.23
CA GLY A 47 -43.42 8.63 -15.97
C GLY A 47 -42.47 8.67 -14.79
N ALA A 48 -42.87 9.37 -13.73
CA ALA A 48 -42.16 9.30 -12.45
C ALA A 48 -42.30 7.89 -11.86
N LEU A 49 -41.24 7.41 -11.17
CA LEU A 49 -41.23 6.13 -10.47
C LEU A 49 -41.20 6.38 -8.96
N THR A 50 -42.00 5.57 -8.24
CA THR A 50 -42.13 5.64 -6.79
C THR A 50 -41.66 4.33 -6.14
N ASN A 51 -41.40 4.40 -4.85
CA ASN A 51 -40.90 3.28 -4.08
C ASN A 51 -39.72 2.55 -4.75
N VAL A 52 -38.83 3.35 -5.35
CA VAL A 52 -37.62 2.81 -5.98
C VAL A 52 -36.71 2.24 -4.90
N SER A 53 -36.30 0.99 -5.11
CA SER A 53 -35.38 0.26 -4.24
C SER A 53 -34.13 -0.13 -5.00
N ILE A 54 -32.97 0.00 -4.38
CA ILE A 54 -31.67 -0.44 -4.88
C ILE A 54 -31.12 -1.46 -3.87
N ASN A 55 -30.90 -2.69 -4.31
CA ASN A 55 -30.30 -3.74 -3.49
C ASN A 55 -28.95 -4.14 -4.07
N ASP A 56 -27.88 -3.47 -3.62
CA ASP A 56 -26.51 -3.78 -4.02
C ASP A 56 -25.87 -4.76 -3.04
N ASP A 57 -26.11 -6.06 -3.26
CA ASP A 57 -25.64 -7.18 -2.43
C ASP A 57 -24.44 -7.93 -3.03
N GLY A 58 -23.77 -7.35 -4.03
CA GLY A 58 -22.72 -8.00 -4.80
C GLY A 58 -21.30 -7.58 -4.46
N LEU A 59 -21.01 -7.08 -3.26
CA LEU A 59 -19.64 -6.83 -2.81
C LEU A 59 -18.91 -8.17 -2.63
N ALA A 60 -17.86 -8.41 -3.41
CA ALA A 60 -17.16 -9.69 -3.47
C ALA A 60 -15.64 -9.54 -3.33
N GLY A 61 -14.95 -10.67 -3.14
CA GLY A 61 -13.49 -10.70 -3.06
C GLY A 61 -12.88 -10.05 -1.80
N GLY A 62 -13.71 -9.85 -0.76
CA GLY A 62 -13.26 -9.16 0.46
C GLY A 62 -13.56 -7.66 0.46
N LEU A 63 -14.38 -7.16 -0.49
CA LEU A 63 -15.02 -5.87 -0.35
C LEU A 63 -16.11 -5.95 0.71
N MET A 64 -16.16 -4.96 1.58
CA MET A 64 -17.21 -4.81 2.59
C MET A 64 -17.51 -3.34 2.84
N VAL A 65 -18.68 -3.05 3.37
CA VAL A 65 -19.05 -1.70 3.80
C VAL A 65 -18.06 -1.21 4.86
N ALA A 66 -17.49 -0.03 4.67
CA ALA A 66 -16.51 0.56 5.58
C ALA A 66 -17.13 1.01 6.91
N ASN A 67 -16.30 1.27 7.89
CA ASN A 67 -16.68 1.91 9.15
C ASN A 67 -15.90 3.23 9.34
N PRO A 68 -16.57 4.40 9.25
CA PRO A 68 -18.00 4.62 8.95
C PRO A 68 -18.35 4.31 7.48
N ALA A 69 -19.62 3.95 7.23
CA ALA A 69 -20.14 3.69 5.89
C ALA A 69 -20.31 4.96 5.04
N ASN A 70 -20.46 6.11 5.68
CA ASN A 70 -20.72 7.41 5.05
C ASN A 70 -21.78 7.36 3.93
N ALA A 71 -22.83 6.52 4.12
CA ALA A 71 -23.85 6.30 3.10
C ALA A 71 -24.73 7.52 2.92
N ALA A 72 -24.97 7.89 1.63
CA ALA A 72 -25.78 9.04 1.27
C ALA A 72 -26.50 8.78 -0.06
N THR A 73 -27.58 9.53 -0.31
CA THR A 73 -28.31 9.46 -1.58
C THR A 73 -28.78 10.86 -2.03
N SER A 74 -28.86 11.05 -3.33
CA SER A 74 -29.52 12.20 -3.98
C SER A 74 -30.93 11.85 -4.49
N CYS A 75 -31.42 10.63 -4.24
CA CYS A 75 -32.74 10.20 -4.70
C CYS A 75 -33.85 10.96 -3.95
N GLY A 76 -34.87 11.36 -4.69
CA GLY A 76 -36.03 12.04 -4.13
C GLY A 76 -36.89 11.17 -3.22
N GLY A 77 -37.87 11.76 -2.58
CA GLY A 77 -38.71 11.11 -1.57
C GLY A 77 -38.08 11.22 -0.18
N SER A 78 -38.34 10.24 0.65
CA SER A 78 -37.68 10.09 1.97
C SER A 78 -37.13 8.69 2.10
N PRO A 79 -36.13 8.33 1.26
CA PRO A 79 -35.60 6.97 1.22
C PRO A 79 -34.84 6.64 2.50
N SER A 80 -34.87 5.36 2.87
CA SER A 80 -34.03 4.80 3.92
C SER A 80 -32.82 4.08 3.32
N ILE A 81 -31.65 4.22 3.94
CA ILE A 81 -30.43 3.54 3.54
C ILE A 81 -30.01 2.56 4.64
N THR A 82 -29.78 1.31 4.28
CA THR A 82 -29.18 0.31 5.15
C THR A 82 -27.77 0.00 4.63
N ALA A 83 -26.75 0.43 5.38
CA ALA A 83 -25.32 0.26 5.05
C ALA A 83 -24.57 -0.09 6.34
N ASN A 84 -24.64 -1.35 6.76
CA ASN A 84 -24.01 -1.80 8.00
C ASN A 84 -22.51 -2.05 7.79
N PRO A 85 -21.62 -1.49 8.62
CA PRO A 85 -20.19 -1.77 8.55
C PRO A 85 -19.89 -3.27 8.58
N GLY A 86 -19.00 -3.72 7.68
CA GLY A 86 -18.65 -5.12 7.51
C GLY A 86 -19.62 -5.95 6.67
N ALA A 87 -20.78 -5.43 6.29
CA ALA A 87 -21.70 -6.11 5.39
C ALA A 87 -21.16 -6.16 3.95
N THR A 88 -21.64 -7.14 3.18
CA THR A 88 -21.32 -7.32 1.76
C THR A 88 -22.36 -6.72 0.82
N GLY A 89 -23.22 -5.86 1.34
CA GLY A 89 -24.24 -5.19 0.55
C GLY A 89 -24.79 -3.93 1.21
N VAL A 90 -25.41 -3.10 0.38
CA VAL A 90 -26.09 -1.86 0.77
C VAL A 90 -27.46 -1.83 0.12
N ARG A 91 -28.47 -1.33 0.84
CA ARG A 91 -29.83 -1.21 0.36
C ARG A 91 -30.35 0.21 0.53
N LEU A 92 -31.09 0.69 -0.47
CA LEU A 92 -31.89 1.91 -0.43
C LEU A 92 -33.33 1.53 -0.76
N ASP A 93 -34.29 2.04 0.02
CA ASP A 93 -35.71 1.79 -0.15
C ASP A 93 -36.54 3.09 -0.10
N GLY A 94 -37.62 3.13 -0.85
CA GLY A 94 -38.62 4.20 -0.77
C GLY A 94 -38.27 5.47 -1.54
N ALA A 95 -37.34 5.41 -2.49
CA ALA A 95 -36.97 6.57 -3.29
C ALA A 95 -38.01 6.91 -4.38
N THR A 96 -37.95 8.13 -4.89
CA THR A 96 -38.71 8.59 -6.04
C THR A 96 -37.76 9.12 -7.11
N LEU A 97 -38.03 8.81 -8.40
CA LEU A 97 -37.30 9.30 -9.54
C LEU A 97 -38.30 9.99 -10.53
N PRO A 98 -38.12 11.23 -10.92
CA PRO A 98 -38.91 11.84 -11.96
C PRO A 98 -38.68 11.15 -13.32
N ALA A 99 -39.59 11.39 -14.27
CA ALA A 99 -39.45 10.92 -15.63
C ALA A 99 -38.14 11.42 -16.25
N GLY A 100 -37.33 10.55 -16.83
CA GLY A 100 -36.03 10.87 -17.38
C GLY A 100 -34.98 11.33 -16.35
N GLY A 101 -35.29 11.29 -15.06
CA GLY A 101 -34.39 11.71 -13.97
C GLY A 101 -33.39 10.61 -13.56
N SER A 102 -32.39 11.06 -12.79
CA SER A 102 -31.37 10.15 -12.21
C SER A 102 -31.12 10.49 -10.75
N CYS A 103 -30.61 9.53 -10.00
CA CYS A 103 -30.12 9.75 -8.64
C CYS A 103 -29.00 8.76 -8.28
N ASP A 104 -28.27 9.08 -7.22
CA ASP A 104 -27.12 8.33 -6.74
C ASP A 104 -27.38 7.74 -5.35
N LEU A 105 -26.95 6.49 -5.15
CA LEU A 105 -26.67 5.90 -3.85
C LEU A 105 -25.14 5.78 -3.72
N SER A 106 -24.56 6.39 -2.72
CA SER A 106 -23.13 6.36 -2.48
C SER A 106 -22.80 5.91 -1.07
N PHE A 107 -21.71 5.15 -0.92
CA PHE A 107 -21.24 4.61 0.35
C PHE A 107 -19.75 4.28 0.28
N ASP A 108 -19.11 4.17 1.44
CA ASP A 108 -17.70 3.81 1.51
C ASP A 108 -17.53 2.30 1.67
N VAL A 109 -16.57 1.74 0.91
CA VAL A 109 -16.21 0.31 0.96
C VAL A 109 -14.76 0.14 1.38
N LEU A 110 -14.51 -0.88 2.20
CA LEU A 110 -13.18 -1.32 2.62
C LEU A 110 -12.74 -2.49 1.74
N ALA A 111 -11.55 -2.39 1.16
CA ALA A 111 -10.89 -3.44 0.39
C ALA A 111 -10.09 -4.38 1.32
N ALA A 112 -10.77 -5.26 2.09
CA ALA A 112 -10.12 -6.04 3.14
C ALA A 112 -9.34 -7.26 2.63
N GLY A 113 -9.82 -7.92 1.57
CA GLY A 113 -9.17 -9.09 0.95
C GLY A 113 -8.03 -8.73 0.01
N ALA A 114 -7.49 -9.72 -0.71
CA ALA A 114 -6.61 -9.50 -1.86
C ALA A 114 -7.46 -9.15 -3.09
N GLY A 115 -7.06 -8.15 -3.86
CA GLY A 115 -7.72 -7.72 -5.08
C GLY A 115 -7.20 -8.43 -6.35
N PRO A 116 -7.75 -8.10 -7.52
CA PRO A 116 -8.77 -7.08 -7.73
C PRO A 116 -10.13 -7.46 -7.14
N TRP A 117 -10.93 -6.46 -6.77
CA TRP A 117 -12.25 -6.67 -6.16
C TRP A 117 -13.34 -6.30 -7.14
N THR A 118 -14.44 -7.04 -7.10
CA THR A 118 -15.60 -6.76 -7.95
C THR A 118 -16.84 -6.45 -7.12
N ASN A 119 -17.68 -5.59 -7.65
CA ASN A 119 -19.03 -5.37 -7.16
C ASN A 119 -20.00 -5.43 -8.31
N THR A 120 -21.02 -6.31 -8.20
CA THR A 120 -22.04 -6.54 -9.22
C THR A 120 -23.41 -6.20 -8.68
N LEU A 121 -24.05 -5.21 -9.27
CA LEU A 121 -25.49 -5.00 -9.12
C LEU A 121 -26.19 -5.86 -10.16
N ALA A 122 -26.82 -6.94 -9.77
CA ALA A 122 -27.46 -7.88 -10.70
C ALA A 122 -28.70 -7.24 -11.38
N ALA A 123 -29.13 -7.83 -12.48
CA ALA A 123 -30.41 -7.49 -13.11
C ALA A 123 -31.56 -7.72 -12.13
N GLY A 124 -32.55 -6.85 -12.15
CA GLY A 124 -33.72 -6.91 -11.25
C GLY A 124 -33.48 -6.45 -9.81
N LYS A 125 -32.27 -5.97 -9.48
CA LYS A 125 -31.92 -5.46 -8.13
C LYS A 125 -32.24 -3.98 -7.92
N VAL A 126 -32.62 -3.27 -8.97
CA VAL A 126 -33.26 -1.96 -8.91
C VAL A 126 -34.71 -2.16 -9.32
N THR A 127 -35.64 -1.81 -8.44
CA THR A 127 -37.09 -2.03 -8.65
C THR A 127 -37.88 -0.76 -8.38
N SER A 128 -39.10 -0.69 -8.86
CA SER A 128 -40.07 0.38 -8.57
C SER A 128 -41.48 -0.17 -8.39
N ALA A 129 -42.36 0.63 -7.79
CA ALA A 129 -43.77 0.25 -7.59
C ALA A 129 -44.52 0.10 -8.93
N GLU A 130 -44.13 0.85 -9.96
CA GLU A 130 -44.72 0.84 -11.28
C GLU A 130 -44.28 -0.36 -12.13
N GLY A 131 -43.35 -1.21 -11.63
CA GLY A 131 -42.88 -2.43 -12.26
C GLY A 131 -41.56 -2.37 -13.00
N PRO A 132 -41.05 -1.22 -13.53
CA PRO A 132 -39.73 -1.16 -14.15
C PRO A 132 -38.63 -1.62 -13.21
N THR A 133 -37.68 -2.39 -13.79
CA THR A 133 -36.46 -2.86 -13.12
C THR A 133 -35.26 -2.63 -14.01
N ASN A 134 -34.03 -2.72 -13.45
CA ASN A 134 -32.82 -2.75 -14.27
C ASN A 134 -32.74 -4.10 -14.99
N SER A 135 -32.78 -4.07 -16.32
CA SER A 135 -32.71 -5.30 -17.16
C SER A 135 -31.30 -5.86 -17.30
N GLN A 136 -30.29 -5.07 -17.01
CA GLN A 136 -28.88 -5.45 -17.14
C GLN A 136 -28.19 -5.42 -15.79
N ALA A 137 -27.31 -6.39 -15.57
CA ALA A 137 -26.38 -6.36 -14.45
C ALA A 137 -25.26 -5.33 -14.74
N VAL A 138 -24.78 -4.68 -13.71
CA VAL A 138 -23.65 -3.75 -13.78
C VAL A 138 -22.55 -4.21 -12.84
N THR A 139 -21.40 -4.54 -13.40
CA THR A 139 -20.20 -4.94 -12.65
C THR A 139 -19.14 -3.84 -12.76
N ARG A 140 -18.52 -3.53 -11.63
CA ARG A 140 -17.31 -2.70 -11.58
C ARG A 140 -16.21 -3.41 -10.82
N THR A 141 -15.00 -3.22 -11.31
CA THR A 141 -13.77 -3.70 -10.67
C THR A 141 -13.06 -2.54 -10.02
N LEU A 142 -12.75 -2.71 -8.74
CA LEU A 142 -11.78 -1.89 -8.02
C LEU A 142 -10.43 -2.57 -8.14
N ASN A 143 -9.47 -1.91 -8.77
CA ASN A 143 -8.15 -2.49 -8.97
C ASN A 143 -7.32 -2.41 -7.69
N GLN A 144 -6.57 -3.47 -7.42
CA GLN A 144 -5.56 -3.40 -6.37
C GLN A 144 -4.36 -2.59 -6.86
N GLN A 145 -4.00 -1.57 -6.12
CA GLN A 145 -2.72 -0.90 -6.33
C GLN A 145 -1.61 -1.81 -5.80
N THR A 146 -0.64 -2.08 -6.65
CA THR A 146 0.61 -2.70 -6.23
C THR A 146 1.43 -1.61 -5.55
N ALA A 147 1.41 -1.56 -4.23
CA ALA A 147 2.38 -0.77 -3.48
C ALA A 147 3.70 -1.53 -3.46
N SER A 148 4.78 -0.81 -3.59
CA SER A 148 6.13 -1.35 -3.61
C SER A 148 7.00 -0.50 -2.70
N LEU A 149 7.81 -1.16 -1.88
CA LEU A 149 8.86 -0.56 -1.09
C LEU A 149 10.19 -0.87 -1.75
N ALA A 150 11.04 0.14 -1.87
CA ALA A 150 12.44 -0.03 -2.25
C ALA A 150 13.33 0.37 -1.08
N LEU A 151 14.47 -0.27 -0.96
CA LEU A 151 15.50 0.07 0.02
C LEU A 151 16.79 0.42 -0.70
N ASN A 152 17.49 1.46 -0.23
CA ASN A 152 18.88 1.74 -0.57
C ASN A 152 19.72 1.68 0.69
N LYS A 153 20.95 1.21 0.58
CA LYS A 153 21.80 0.96 1.71
C LYS A 153 23.23 1.37 1.41
N GLN A 154 23.89 2.02 2.38
CA GLN A 154 25.28 2.43 2.23
C GLN A 154 26.00 2.53 3.57
N PHE A 155 27.33 2.41 3.53
CA PHE A 155 28.23 2.74 4.64
C PHE A 155 29.01 4.02 4.34
N SER A 156 29.20 4.87 5.34
CA SER A 156 30.03 6.06 5.26
C SER A 156 30.87 6.26 6.53
N PRO A 157 32.20 6.20 6.48
CA PRO A 157 33.03 5.80 5.33
C PRO A 157 32.86 4.33 4.92
N LEU A 158 33.06 4.04 3.63
CA LEU A 158 33.04 2.69 3.06
C LEU A 158 34.23 1.83 3.51
N PHE A 159 35.36 2.48 3.78
CA PHE A 159 36.61 1.85 4.23
C PHE A 159 36.92 2.33 5.66
N VAL A 160 37.15 1.38 6.55
CA VAL A 160 37.56 1.68 7.93
C VAL A 160 38.79 0.85 8.31
N THR A 161 39.55 1.28 9.30
CA THR A 161 40.50 0.41 9.98
C THR A 161 39.76 -0.34 11.09
N GLY A 162 40.30 -1.45 11.56
CA GLY A 162 39.60 -2.30 12.55
C GLY A 162 39.08 -1.53 13.75
N ASN A 163 37.87 -1.84 14.17
CA ASN A 163 37.12 -1.20 15.27
C ASN A 163 36.81 0.31 15.10
N GLN A 164 37.10 0.92 13.95
CA GLN A 164 36.67 2.28 13.67
C GLN A 164 35.20 2.32 13.24
N PRO A 165 34.49 3.43 13.56
CA PRO A 165 33.09 3.56 13.26
C PRO A 165 32.85 3.87 11.77
N SER A 166 31.72 3.35 11.25
CA SER A 166 31.10 3.76 9.99
C SER A 166 29.60 3.96 10.23
N THR A 167 28.99 4.91 9.56
CA THR A 167 27.54 5.10 9.60
C THR A 167 26.90 4.24 8.52
N LEU A 168 26.06 3.28 8.94
CA LEU A 168 25.14 2.59 8.06
C LEU A 168 23.89 3.45 7.88
N THR A 169 23.54 3.72 6.64
CA THR A 169 22.32 4.43 6.25
C THR A 169 21.44 3.52 5.40
N ILE A 170 20.15 3.46 5.72
CA ILE A 170 19.14 2.70 4.99
C ILE A 170 18.01 3.65 4.63
N ASP A 171 17.85 3.96 3.34
CA ASP A 171 16.71 4.71 2.84
C ASP A 171 15.56 3.76 2.57
N VAL A 172 14.37 4.12 3.03
CA VAL A 172 13.12 3.41 2.76
C VAL A 172 12.28 4.27 1.85
N VAL A 173 11.95 3.76 0.68
CA VAL A 173 11.25 4.49 -0.39
C VAL A 173 9.92 3.83 -0.66
N ASN A 174 8.83 4.57 -0.51
CA ASN A 174 7.52 4.17 -1.00
C ASN A 174 7.41 4.56 -2.48
N THR A 175 7.54 3.58 -3.38
CA THR A 175 7.46 3.82 -4.84
C THR A 175 6.02 3.83 -5.38
N SER A 176 5.03 3.73 -4.49
CA SER A 176 3.62 3.71 -4.87
C SER A 176 2.94 5.07 -4.70
N GLY A 177 1.79 5.24 -5.35
CA GLY A 177 0.95 6.43 -5.25
C GLY A 177 0.05 6.47 -4.01
N VAL A 178 0.26 5.58 -3.01
CA VAL A 178 -0.55 5.52 -1.78
C VAL A 178 0.33 5.50 -0.55
N PRO A 179 -0.14 6.06 0.58
CA PRO A 179 0.59 5.95 1.85
C PRO A 179 0.72 4.49 2.28
N ILE A 180 1.85 4.14 2.89
CA ILE A 180 2.09 2.83 3.49
C ILE A 180 2.36 3.04 4.99
N ASN A 181 1.60 2.32 5.82
CA ASN A 181 1.68 2.41 7.28
C ASN A 181 2.31 1.15 7.87
N ASN A 182 2.78 1.29 9.12
CA ASN A 182 3.35 0.21 9.92
C ASN A 182 4.48 -0.53 9.21
N VAL A 183 5.36 0.23 8.53
CA VAL A 183 6.54 -0.29 7.85
C VAL A 183 7.57 -0.69 8.90
N SER A 184 8.05 -1.93 8.80
CA SER A 184 8.99 -2.51 9.75
C SER A 184 9.96 -3.44 9.05
N PHE A 185 11.21 -3.49 9.50
CA PHE A 185 12.21 -4.44 9.04
C PHE A 185 13.29 -4.67 10.11
N THR A 186 14.02 -5.77 9.97
CA THR A 186 15.25 -6.03 10.71
C THR A 186 16.38 -6.29 9.73
N ASP A 187 17.46 -5.54 9.88
CA ASP A 187 18.70 -5.71 9.14
C ASP A 187 19.70 -6.49 9.99
N VAL A 188 19.89 -7.75 9.69
CA VAL A 188 20.83 -8.64 10.37
C VAL A 188 22.19 -8.53 9.69
N PHE A 189 23.20 -8.15 10.45
CA PHE A 189 24.56 -7.95 9.95
C PHE A 189 25.29 -9.29 9.74
N PRO A 190 26.18 -9.38 8.78
CA PRO A 190 27.07 -10.53 8.67
C PRO A 190 28.02 -10.59 9.87
N GLN A 191 28.49 -11.78 10.19
CA GLN A 191 29.48 -11.96 11.26
C GLN A 191 30.70 -11.05 11.01
N GLY A 192 31.06 -10.25 12.02
CA GLY A 192 32.14 -9.28 11.94
C GLY A 192 31.70 -7.82 11.85
N ILE A 193 30.43 -7.55 11.56
CA ILE A 193 29.82 -6.21 11.74
C ILE A 193 28.96 -6.21 13.00
N GLN A 194 29.06 -5.17 13.78
CA GLN A 194 28.24 -4.96 14.97
C GLN A 194 27.93 -3.49 15.18
N VAL A 195 26.87 -3.21 15.92
CA VAL A 195 26.51 -1.85 16.36
C VAL A 195 27.66 -1.30 17.21
N TYR A 196 28.10 -0.11 16.89
CA TYR A 196 29.19 0.56 17.62
C TYR A 196 28.80 0.87 19.07
N SER A 197 29.79 1.09 19.95
CA SER A 197 29.56 1.43 21.36
C SER A 197 28.67 2.64 21.58
N THR A 198 28.70 3.59 20.65
CA THR A 198 27.79 4.73 20.59
C THR A 198 26.96 4.60 19.31
N PRO A 199 25.77 4.02 19.36
CA PRO A 199 24.99 3.66 18.17
C PRO A 199 24.54 4.85 17.31
N ASN A 200 24.30 6.02 17.90
CA ASN A 200 23.70 7.18 17.24
C ASN A 200 22.51 6.79 16.34
N ALA A 201 21.74 5.81 16.79
CA ALA A 201 20.62 5.28 16.02
C ALA A 201 19.48 6.27 15.94
N GLN A 202 19.05 6.61 14.72
CA GLN A 202 17.98 7.58 14.49
C GLN A 202 17.23 7.28 13.22
N THR A 203 16.03 7.87 13.08
CA THR A 203 15.23 7.77 11.87
C THR A 203 14.48 9.07 11.59
N THR A 204 14.30 9.34 10.30
CA THR A 204 13.39 10.39 9.80
C THR A 204 12.02 9.82 9.42
N CYS A 205 11.80 8.50 9.60
CA CYS A 205 10.53 7.85 9.27
C CYS A 205 9.45 8.24 10.30
N ALA A 206 8.41 8.88 9.85
CA ALA A 206 7.31 9.32 10.71
C ALA A 206 6.72 8.14 11.51
N GLY A 207 6.54 8.29 12.80
CA GLY A 207 6.02 7.25 13.71
C GLY A 207 6.97 6.06 13.91
N GLY A 208 8.12 6.04 13.23
CA GLY A 208 9.08 4.94 13.30
C GLY A 208 9.93 4.96 14.57
N THR A 209 10.24 3.78 15.08
CA THR A 209 11.19 3.57 16.17
C THR A 209 12.34 2.68 15.71
N VAL A 210 13.58 3.12 15.99
CA VAL A 210 14.80 2.34 15.68
C VAL A 210 15.32 1.69 16.95
N ALA A 211 15.66 0.41 16.86
CA ALA A 211 16.35 -0.32 17.91
C ALA A 211 17.72 -0.80 17.42
N ALA A 212 18.79 -0.40 18.13
CA ALA A 212 20.18 -0.77 17.86
C ALA A 212 20.97 -0.72 19.17
N ALA A 213 21.19 -1.85 19.82
CA ALA A 213 21.97 -1.89 21.04
C ALA A 213 23.46 -2.11 20.74
N PRO A 214 24.38 -1.49 21.49
CA PRO A 214 25.83 -1.66 21.31
C PRO A 214 26.24 -3.14 21.29
N GLY A 215 27.12 -3.50 20.38
CA GLY A 215 27.61 -4.88 20.20
C GLY A 215 26.63 -5.83 19.49
N ASN A 216 25.37 -5.44 19.27
CA ASN A 216 24.42 -6.30 18.54
C ASN A 216 24.76 -6.40 17.07
N GLY A 217 24.48 -7.57 16.48
CA GLY A 217 24.61 -7.85 15.05
C GLY A 217 23.39 -7.45 14.21
N GLN A 218 22.59 -6.47 14.64
CA GLN A 218 21.40 -6.04 13.90
C GLN A 218 20.91 -4.65 14.26
N VAL A 219 20.13 -4.06 13.36
CA VAL A 219 19.31 -2.87 13.59
C VAL A 219 17.89 -3.14 13.11
N SER A 220 16.89 -2.60 13.79
CA SER A 220 15.48 -2.72 13.36
C SER A 220 14.78 -1.38 13.33
N LEU A 221 13.82 -1.25 12.38
CA LEU A 221 12.83 -0.18 12.32
C LEU A 221 11.46 -0.80 12.54
N THR A 222 10.60 -0.13 13.34
CA THR A 222 9.22 -0.58 13.57
C THR A 222 8.25 0.59 13.48
N GLY A 223 7.04 0.32 12.94
CA GLY A 223 5.90 1.22 13.00
C GLY A 223 5.96 2.47 12.11
N ALA A 224 6.88 2.53 11.15
CA ALA A 224 7.06 3.72 10.31
C ALA A 224 5.90 3.94 9.34
N GLN A 225 5.70 5.22 8.97
CA GLN A 225 4.70 5.66 8.01
C GLN A 225 5.39 6.40 6.86
N LEU A 226 5.04 6.03 5.63
CA LEU A 226 5.54 6.68 4.41
C LEU A 226 4.37 7.22 3.59
N ALA A 227 4.40 8.51 3.29
CA ALA A 227 3.48 9.11 2.33
C ALA A 227 3.63 8.47 0.94
N ALA A 228 2.65 8.69 0.05
CA ALA A 228 2.75 8.30 -1.35
C ALA A 228 4.00 8.92 -2.00
N GLY A 229 4.85 8.10 -2.62
CA GLY A 229 6.13 8.54 -3.19
C GLY A 229 7.16 9.03 -2.17
N GLY A 230 6.88 8.89 -0.87
CA GLY A 230 7.73 9.40 0.20
C GLY A 230 8.97 8.56 0.45
N THR A 231 9.99 9.19 1.01
CA THR A 231 11.24 8.54 1.43
C THR A 231 11.53 8.92 2.87
N CYS A 232 12.08 7.98 3.62
CA CYS A 232 12.62 8.22 4.94
C CYS A 232 13.89 7.40 5.17
N GLN A 233 14.62 7.67 6.23
CA GLN A 233 15.95 7.12 6.46
C GLN A 233 16.09 6.56 7.87
N VAL A 234 16.80 5.45 7.98
CA VAL A 234 17.36 4.91 9.22
C VAL A 234 18.86 5.05 9.16
N SER A 235 19.48 5.53 10.23
CA SER A 235 20.93 5.58 10.37
C SER A 235 21.39 4.99 11.71
N VAL A 236 22.51 4.30 11.69
CA VAL A 236 23.15 3.69 12.87
C VAL A 236 24.66 3.65 12.71
N THR A 237 25.40 3.93 13.78
CA THR A 237 26.85 3.75 13.78
C THR A 237 27.18 2.28 14.04
N VAL A 238 27.98 1.71 13.15
CA VAL A 238 28.46 0.33 13.21
C VAL A 238 29.99 0.26 13.18
N THR A 239 30.55 -0.87 13.49
CA THR A 239 31.99 -1.13 13.35
C THR A 239 32.23 -2.53 12.80
N SER A 240 33.39 -2.74 12.17
CA SER A 240 33.86 -4.07 11.80
C SER A 240 34.96 -4.53 12.77
N VAL A 241 34.80 -5.73 13.29
CA VAL A 241 35.79 -6.42 14.13
C VAL A 241 36.62 -7.44 13.35
N ALA A 242 36.34 -7.59 12.06
CA ALA A 242 37.06 -8.49 11.15
C ALA A 242 37.76 -7.69 10.04
N PHE A 243 38.95 -8.12 9.63
CA PHE A 243 39.72 -7.51 8.55
C PHE A 243 39.32 -8.11 7.19
N LEU A 244 38.07 -7.89 6.78
CA LEU A 244 37.44 -8.47 5.60
C LEU A 244 36.55 -7.44 4.89
N ASN A 245 36.18 -7.74 3.64
CA ASN A 245 35.10 -7.08 2.96
C ASN A 245 33.79 -7.78 3.34
N LEU A 246 32.96 -7.12 4.14
CA LEU A 246 31.72 -7.67 4.68
C LEU A 246 30.52 -7.05 3.98
N THR A 247 29.80 -7.85 3.21
CA THR A 247 28.57 -7.40 2.53
C THR A 247 27.37 -7.68 3.42
N ASN A 248 26.66 -6.62 3.78
CA ASN A 248 25.42 -6.68 4.53
C ASN A 248 24.23 -6.54 3.59
N THR A 249 23.28 -7.48 3.65
CA THR A 249 22.14 -7.58 2.73
C THR A 249 20.83 -7.65 3.48
N ILE A 250 19.87 -6.80 3.11
CA ILE A 250 18.45 -6.99 3.44
C ILE A 250 17.82 -7.72 2.25
N PRO A 251 17.32 -8.96 2.42
CA PRO A 251 16.75 -9.74 1.32
C PRO A 251 15.43 -9.17 0.80
N ALA A 252 15.02 -9.59 -0.38
CA ALA A 252 13.67 -9.32 -0.88
C ALA A 252 12.63 -9.89 0.08
N GLY A 253 11.52 -9.19 0.28
CA GLY A 253 10.44 -9.61 1.18
C GLY A 253 10.73 -9.41 2.68
N ALA A 254 11.88 -8.83 3.06
CA ALA A 254 12.25 -8.63 4.48
C ALA A 254 11.51 -7.47 5.15
N VAL A 255 11.00 -6.52 4.37
CA VAL A 255 10.17 -5.43 4.90
C VAL A 255 8.74 -5.92 5.07
N SER A 256 8.14 -5.64 6.20
CA SER A 256 6.70 -5.84 6.45
C SER A 256 5.98 -4.51 6.55
N SER A 257 4.68 -4.48 6.21
CA SER A 257 3.85 -3.29 6.35
C SER A 257 2.37 -3.63 6.50
N GLN A 258 1.57 -2.66 6.88
CA GLN A 258 0.12 -2.77 6.80
C GLN A 258 -0.29 -2.92 5.33
N GLY A 259 -1.12 -3.93 5.02
CA GLY A 259 -1.49 -4.27 3.64
C GLY A 259 -0.59 -5.31 2.99
N GLY A 260 0.49 -5.77 3.65
CA GLY A 260 1.36 -6.84 3.16
C GLY A 260 2.35 -6.40 2.07
N TYR A 261 2.66 -5.12 1.97
CA TYR A 261 3.67 -4.62 1.02
C TYR A 261 5.07 -4.86 1.53
N THR A 262 5.95 -5.31 0.62
CA THR A 262 7.33 -5.66 0.92
C THR A 262 8.29 -5.03 -0.09
N ASN A 263 9.59 -5.11 0.17
CA ASN A 263 10.61 -4.77 -0.83
C ASN A 263 10.72 -5.90 -1.87
N ALA A 264 10.55 -5.55 -3.15
CA ALA A 264 10.58 -6.54 -4.25
C ALA A 264 12.00 -7.06 -4.53
N THR A 265 13.02 -6.26 -4.25
CA THR A 265 14.42 -6.57 -4.52
C THR A 265 15.26 -6.50 -3.24
N PRO A 266 16.33 -7.31 -3.13
CA PRO A 266 17.28 -7.16 -2.04
C PRO A 266 18.08 -5.87 -2.19
N THR A 267 18.61 -5.36 -1.08
CA THR A 267 19.57 -4.26 -1.07
C THR A 267 20.81 -4.65 -0.26
N SER A 268 21.99 -4.28 -0.74
CA SER A 268 23.26 -4.65 -0.13
C SER A 268 24.22 -3.46 -0.08
N ALA A 269 25.08 -3.47 0.94
CA ALA A 269 26.24 -2.58 1.03
C ALA A 269 27.42 -3.34 1.63
N THR A 270 28.63 -2.97 1.21
CA THR A 270 29.86 -3.61 1.69
C THR A 270 30.66 -2.64 2.54
N LEU A 271 31.02 -3.06 3.74
CA LEU A 271 31.99 -2.38 4.61
C LEU A 271 33.35 -3.11 4.48
N SER A 272 34.37 -2.38 4.06
CA SER A 272 35.73 -2.90 3.89
C SER A 272 36.62 -2.48 5.05
N THR A 273 37.26 -3.46 5.69
CA THR A 273 38.17 -3.19 6.80
C THR A 273 39.60 -3.37 6.33
N LEU A 274 40.36 -2.28 6.36
CA LEU A 274 41.75 -2.26 5.98
C LEU A 274 42.63 -2.68 7.13
N GLN A 275 43.62 -3.53 6.85
CA GLN A 275 44.71 -3.74 7.79
C GLN A 275 45.66 -2.56 7.73
N GLY A 276 46.00 -2.03 8.89
CA GLY A 276 47.07 -1.05 8.99
C GLY A 276 48.41 -1.65 8.51
N LEU A 277 49.12 -0.92 7.68
CA LEU A 277 50.50 -1.30 7.39
C LEU A 277 51.36 -1.08 8.63
N GLY A 278 51.84 -2.17 9.20
CA GLY A 278 52.87 -2.15 10.24
C GLY A 278 54.22 -1.89 9.59
N VAL A 279 54.87 -0.79 9.93
CA VAL A 279 56.23 -0.54 9.52
C VAL A 279 57.13 -0.61 10.74
N SER A 280 58.12 -1.48 10.68
CA SER A 280 59.16 -1.55 11.68
C SER A 280 60.51 -1.20 11.03
N LYS A 281 61.39 -0.56 11.77
CA LYS A 281 62.75 -0.32 11.33
C LYS A 281 63.73 -0.66 12.45
N GLY A 282 64.87 -1.20 12.09
CA GLY A 282 65.94 -1.53 13.00
C GLY A 282 67.28 -1.52 12.30
N PHE A 283 68.33 -1.40 13.08
CA PHE A 283 69.70 -1.58 12.56
C PHE A 283 70.15 -3.01 12.74
N GLU A 284 70.89 -3.55 11.76
CA GLU A 284 71.49 -4.88 11.80
C GLU A 284 72.95 -4.81 11.33
N PRO A 285 73.92 -5.07 12.21
CA PRO A 285 73.73 -5.33 13.66
C PRO A 285 73.29 -4.09 14.42
N ALA A 286 72.56 -4.26 15.55
CA ALA A 286 72.03 -3.18 16.37
C ALA A 286 73.10 -2.34 17.08
N TYR A 287 74.27 -2.94 17.25
CA TYR A 287 75.46 -2.30 17.85
C TYR A 287 76.65 -2.49 16.91
N VAL A 288 77.39 -1.40 16.72
CA VAL A 288 78.62 -1.40 15.91
C VAL A 288 79.75 -0.63 16.62
N ALA A 289 81.00 -0.96 16.36
CA ALA A 289 82.16 -0.22 16.83
C ALA A 289 82.21 1.16 16.16
N PRO A 290 82.93 2.15 16.69
CA PRO A 290 83.15 3.41 16.03
C PRO A 290 83.72 3.23 14.60
N ASN A 291 83.10 3.97 13.64
CA ASN A 291 83.37 3.89 12.19
C ASN A 291 82.97 2.56 11.50
N ALA A 292 82.27 1.64 12.17
CA ALA A 292 81.69 0.46 11.52
C ALA A 292 80.31 0.76 10.96
N VAL A 293 79.89 -0.06 9.98
CA VAL A 293 78.63 0.16 9.24
C VAL A 293 77.52 -0.78 9.80
N SER A 294 76.32 -0.22 9.99
CA SER A 294 75.11 -0.97 10.26
C SER A 294 74.10 -0.71 9.16
N ARG A 295 73.34 -1.73 8.77
CA ARG A 295 72.28 -1.66 7.77
C ARG A 295 70.96 -1.31 8.44
N LEU A 296 70.31 -0.25 7.95
CA LEU A 296 68.95 0.04 8.32
C LEU A 296 67.99 -0.94 7.58
N LYS A 297 67.23 -1.71 8.31
CA LYS A 297 66.15 -2.55 7.77
C LYS A 297 64.81 -1.89 8.08
N ILE A 298 63.99 -1.74 7.05
CA ILE A 298 62.60 -1.31 7.12
C ILE A 298 61.77 -2.55 6.68
N ARG A 299 60.79 -2.92 7.48
CA ARG A 299 59.89 -4.06 7.21
C ARG A 299 58.45 -3.63 7.40
#